data_098b718b0c499b89b405e83ced84a493
#
_entry.id   098b718b0c499b89b405e83ced84a493
#
_cell.length_a   1.000
_cell.length_b   1.000
_cell.length_c   1.000
_cell.angle_alpha   90.00
_cell.angle_beta   90.00
_cell.angle_gamma   90.00
#
_symmetry.space_group_name_H-M   'P 1'
#
loop_
_entity.id
_entity.type
_entity.pdbx_description
1 polymer ?
#
loop_
_entity_poly.entity_id
_entity_poly.type
_entity_poly.pdbx_seq_one_letter_code
_entity_poly.pdbx_strand_id
1 'polypeptide(L)'
;MFSERDMPVCPSLIAISLPNKQSWAFEEISDTVFEKDYQASIVPSKYKGVYLIYLRQASLYEVIKNFSLYSHAFISRVIPVKICDNKLDLVIKKSLSDLPKGFIKLIVHLREPLKEKVKEEDISNIIINNGYKLTKKSNYALVLESIEENYISASGIIRKCGPSCITVY
;
A
#
# COMPACT_ATOMS: atom_id res chain seq x y z
N MET A 1 -20.53 -9.09 5.86
CA MET A 1 -19.52 -9.75 5.00
C MET A 1 -19.86 -9.45 3.55
N PHE A 2 -18.90 -9.08 2.72
CA PHE A 2 -19.11 -8.98 1.27
C PHE A 2 -19.23 -10.39 0.68
N SER A 3 -20.19 -10.61 -0.23
CA SER A 3 -20.06 -11.73 -1.16
C SER A 3 -18.90 -11.42 -2.12
N GLU A 4 -18.31 -12.45 -2.73
CA GLU A 4 -17.24 -12.24 -3.72
C GLU A 4 -17.67 -11.30 -4.87
N ARG A 5 -18.97 -11.25 -5.16
CA ARG A 5 -19.56 -10.39 -6.20
C ARG A 5 -19.69 -8.91 -5.78
N ASP A 6 -19.68 -8.63 -4.47
CA ASP A 6 -19.93 -7.30 -3.92
C ASP A 6 -18.64 -6.61 -3.45
N MET A 7 -17.48 -7.28 -3.55
CA MET A 7 -16.21 -6.65 -3.20
C MET A 7 -15.83 -5.60 -4.23
N PRO A 8 -15.41 -4.39 -3.79
CA PRO A 8 -14.82 -3.40 -4.69
C PRO A 8 -13.62 -4.00 -5.43
N VAL A 9 -13.37 -3.54 -6.65
CA VAL A 9 -12.21 -3.96 -7.45
C VAL A 9 -10.90 -3.68 -6.72
N CYS A 10 -10.85 -2.57 -5.96
CA CYS A 10 -9.66 -2.15 -5.22
C CYS A 10 -9.92 -2.23 -3.71
N PRO A 11 -9.00 -2.80 -2.93
CA PRO A 11 -9.10 -2.78 -1.47
C PRO A 11 -8.88 -1.37 -0.92
N SER A 12 -9.24 -1.17 0.34
CA SER A 12 -8.98 0.09 1.06
C SER A 12 -7.50 0.22 1.44
N LEU A 13 -6.91 -0.89 1.84
CA LEU A 13 -5.48 -0.98 2.13
C LEU A 13 -5.00 -2.41 1.87
N ILE A 14 -3.70 -2.57 1.71
CA ILE A 14 -3.05 -3.87 1.64
C ILE A 14 -2.03 -4.00 2.75
N ALA A 15 -1.88 -5.20 3.29
CA ALA A 15 -0.88 -5.51 4.29
C ALA A 15 -0.06 -6.72 3.83
N ILE A 16 1.25 -6.62 3.98
CA ILE A 16 2.18 -7.63 3.53
C ILE A 16 2.94 -8.20 4.72
N SER A 17 2.93 -9.53 4.86
CA SER A 17 3.64 -10.23 5.92
C SER A 17 5.15 -10.30 5.65
N LEU A 18 5.93 -10.47 6.71
CA LEU A 18 7.29 -10.97 6.58
C LEU A 18 7.28 -12.39 5.99
N PRO A 19 8.36 -12.80 5.30
CA PRO A 19 8.45 -14.15 4.72
C PRO A 19 8.22 -15.24 5.78
N ASN A 20 7.36 -16.21 5.43
CA ASN A 20 7.02 -17.37 6.28
C ASN A 20 6.36 -17.02 7.63
N LYS A 21 5.75 -15.83 7.75
CA LYS A 21 5.07 -15.36 8.95
C LYS A 21 3.59 -15.03 8.71
N GLN A 22 2.98 -15.61 7.66
CA GLN A 22 1.65 -15.22 7.20
C GLN A 22 0.56 -15.36 8.27
N SER A 23 0.54 -16.45 9.01
CA SER A 23 -0.48 -16.67 10.05
C SER A 23 -0.36 -15.70 11.21
N TRP A 24 0.86 -15.41 11.64
CA TRP A 24 1.13 -14.42 12.69
C TRP A 24 0.80 -13.00 12.23
N ALA A 25 1.16 -12.67 11.01
CA ALA A 25 0.82 -11.39 10.40
C ALA A 25 -0.68 -11.21 10.27
N PHE A 26 -1.40 -12.25 9.87
CA PHE A 26 -2.87 -12.20 9.76
C PHE A 26 -3.54 -11.87 11.11
N GLU A 27 -3.05 -12.43 12.20
CA GLU A 27 -3.54 -12.08 13.54
C GLU A 27 -3.28 -10.62 13.89
N GLU A 28 -2.06 -10.13 13.67
CA GLU A 28 -1.71 -8.72 13.91
C GLU A 28 -2.57 -7.76 13.07
N ILE A 29 -2.76 -8.08 11.78
CA ILE A 29 -3.61 -7.30 10.86
C ILE A 29 -5.05 -7.28 11.37
N SER A 30 -5.59 -8.45 11.70
CA SER A 30 -6.97 -8.60 12.14
C SER A 30 -7.24 -7.82 13.42
N ASP A 31 -6.38 -7.95 14.42
CA ASP A 31 -6.52 -7.24 15.68
C ASP A 31 -6.52 -5.73 15.47
N THR A 32 -5.60 -5.23 14.64
CA THR A 32 -5.45 -3.80 14.41
C THR A 32 -6.62 -3.22 13.59
N VAL A 33 -7.05 -3.92 12.57
CA VAL A 33 -8.17 -3.47 11.70
C VAL A 33 -9.50 -3.53 12.46
N PHE A 34 -9.80 -4.66 13.10
CA PHE A 34 -11.09 -4.86 13.75
C PHE A 34 -11.29 -3.97 14.99
N GLU A 35 -10.23 -3.49 15.59
CA GLU A 35 -10.32 -2.48 16.66
C GLU A 35 -11.03 -1.20 16.18
N LYS A 36 -10.84 -0.82 14.92
CA LYS A 36 -11.43 0.39 14.32
C LYS A 36 -12.63 0.11 13.43
N ASP A 37 -12.64 -1.03 12.75
CA ASP A 37 -13.68 -1.42 11.81
C ASP A 37 -13.99 -2.90 11.95
N TYR A 38 -14.88 -3.22 12.88
CA TYR A 38 -15.25 -4.63 13.12
C TYR A 38 -16.05 -5.28 11.96
N GLN A 39 -16.54 -4.47 11.02
CA GLN A 39 -17.24 -4.96 9.81
C GLN A 39 -16.31 -5.07 8.60
N ALA A 40 -15.05 -4.72 8.72
CA ALA A 40 -14.08 -4.85 7.65
C ALA A 40 -13.94 -6.31 7.20
N SER A 41 -13.57 -6.50 5.95
CA SER A 41 -13.21 -7.81 5.40
C SER A 41 -11.72 -7.85 5.14
N ILE A 42 -11.06 -8.92 5.59
CA ILE A 42 -9.64 -9.16 5.38
C ILE A 42 -9.52 -10.48 4.59
N VAL A 43 -8.99 -10.39 3.37
CA VAL A 43 -8.97 -11.50 2.44
C VAL A 43 -7.53 -11.77 1.99
N PRO A 44 -7.03 -13.01 2.12
CA PRO A 44 -5.77 -13.36 1.51
C PRO A 44 -5.88 -13.25 -0.01
N SER A 45 -4.89 -12.62 -0.64
CA SER A 45 -4.82 -12.53 -2.09
C SER A 45 -4.20 -13.79 -2.69
N LYS A 46 -4.18 -13.91 -4.01
CA LYS A 46 -3.44 -14.96 -4.70
C LYS A 46 -1.92 -14.87 -4.49
N TYR A 47 -1.43 -13.73 -4.04
CA TYR A 47 -0.01 -13.52 -3.74
C TYR A 47 0.28 -13.89 -2.29
N LYS A 48 1.24 -14.79 -2.09
CA LYS A 48 1.59 -15.26 -0.76
C LYS A 48 1.98 -14.11 0.16
N GLY A 49 1.33 -14.04 1.32
CA GLY A 49 1.62 -13.01 2.32
C GLY A 49 1.07 -11.63 2.04
N VAL A 50 0.22 -11.48 1.03
CA VAL A 50 -0.45 -10.21 0.71
C VAL A 50 -1.93 -10.31 1.05
N TYR A 51 -2.37 -9.46 1.98
CA TYR A 51 -3.76 -9.40 2.44
C TYR A 51 -4.44 -8.15 1.93
N LEU A 52 -5.66 -8.32 1.45
CA LEU A 52 -6.52 -7.26 0.95
C LEU A 52 -7.53 -6.89 2.04
N ILE A 53 -7.60 -5.62 2.39
CA ILE A 53 -8.45 -5.14 3.46
C ILE A 53 -9.49 -4.17 2.89
N TYR A 54 -10.76 -4.48 3.13
CA TYR A 54 -11.91 -3.71 2.68
C TYR A 54 -12.61 -3.12 3.90
N LEU A 55 -12.52 -1.80 4.08
CA LEU A 55 -13.16 -1.09 5.19
C LEU A 55 -14.63 -0.84 4.90
N ARG A 56 -15.45 -0.83 5.94
CA ARG A 56 -16.88 -0.55 5.86
C ARG A 56 -17.33 0.65 6.68
N GLN A 57 -16.76 0.84 7.86
CA GLN A 57 -17.19 1.87 8.81
C GLN A 57 -16.12 2.91 9.06
N ALA A 58 -14.92 2.49 9.37
CA ALA A 58 -13.82 3.38 9.66
C ALA A 58 -13.27 4.04 8.39
N SER A 59 -12.74 5.24 8.54
CA SER A 59 -11.98 5.88 7.47
C SER A 59 -10.62 5.21 7.29
N LEU A 60 -10.07 5.32 6.10
CA LEU A 60 -8.72 4.81 5.80
C LEU A 60 -7.68 5.42 6.74
N TYR A 61 -7.79 6.72 7.03
CA TYR A 61 -6.87 7.42 7.91
C TYR A 61 -6.90 6.86 9.35
N GLU A 62 -8.08 6.60 9.90
CA GLU A 62 -8.21 6.02 11.24
C GLU A 62 -7.53 4.67 11.37
N VAL A 63 -7.72 3.81 10.37
CA VAL A 63 -7.13 2.46 10.37
C VAL A 63 -5.62 2.51 10.16
N ILE A 64 -5.15 3.31 9.19
CA ILE A 64 -3.71 3.41 8.91
C ILE A 64 -2.95 4.03 10.09
N LYS A 65 -3.54 5.03 10.74
CA LYS A 65 -3.00 5.62 11.96
C LYS A 65 -2.92 4.59 13.09
N ASN A 66 -3.93 3.73 13.21
CA ASN A 66 -3.93 2.66 14.22
C ASN A 66 -2.77 1.68 14.03
N PHE A 67 -2.43 1.35 12.77
CA PHE A 67 -1.24 0.54 12.49
C PHE A 67 0.06 1.21 12.97
N SER A 68 0.17 2.51 12.92
CA SER A 68 1.36 3.23 13.38
C SER A 68 1.44 3.41 14.90
N LEU A 69 0.35 3.16 15.63
CA LEU A 69 0.33 3.21 17.10
C LEU A 69 0.88 1.94 17.77
N TYR A 70 0.88 0.82 17.05
CA TYR A 70 1.35 -0.46 17.55
C TYR A 70 2.67 -0.87 16.88
N SER A 71 3.42 -1.71 17.57
CA SER A 71 4.65 -2.29 17.04
C SER A 71 4.38 -3.70 16.53
N HIS A 72 4.22 -3.84 15.22
CA HIS A 72 3.94 -5.12 14.57
C HIS A 72 5.22 -5.90 14.30
N ALA A 73 5.27 -7.15 14.76
CA ALA A 73 6.46 -7.99 14.63
C ALA A 73 6.53 -8.76 13.29
N PHE A 74 5.38 -9.05 12.69
CA PHE A 74 5.29 -9.97 11.55
C PHE A 74 4.80 -9.32 10.25
N ILE A 75 4.51 -8.04 10.29
CA ILE A 75 4.09 -7.26 9.12
C ILE A 75 5.32 -6.54 8.53
N SER A 76 5.49 -6.64 7.21
CA SER A 76 6.55 -5.93 6.49
C SER A 76 6.13 -4.51 6.12
N ARG A 77 4.90 -4.34 5.66
CA ARG A 77 4.37 -3.02 5.31
C ARG A 77 2.86 -3.02 5.24
N VAL A 78 2.28 -1.87 5.49
CA VAL A 78 0.84 -1.61 5.34
C VAL A 78 0.68 -0.40 4.43
N ILE A 79 0.03 -0.58 3.30
CA ILE A 79 -0.08 0.44 2.27
C ILE A 79 -1.55 0.86 2.10
N PRO A 80 -1.90 2.11 2.42
CA PRO A 80 -3.22 2.63 2.11
C PRO A 80 -3.38 2.73 0.59
N VAL A 81 -4.53 2.32 0.07
CA VAL A 81 -4.81 2.40 -1.36
C VAL A 81 -5.49 3.74 -1.62
N LYS A 82 -4.71 4.73 -1.95
CA LYS A 82 -5.23 6.07 -2.29
C LYS A 82 -5.64 6.14 -3.75
N ILE A 83 -4.84 5.54 -4.62
CA ILE A 83 -5.09 5.49 -6.06
C ILE A 83 -5.00 4.04 -6.50
N CYS A 84 -5.94 3.60 -7.33
CA CYS A 84 -5.98 2.26 -7.88
C CYS A 84 -6.54 2.33 -9.31
N ASP A 85 -5.72 1.99 -10.28
CA ASP A 85 -6.10 2.04 -11.70
C ASP A 85 -5.14 1.16 -12.51
N ASN A 86 -5.55 0.80 -13.72
CA ASN A 86 -4.71 0.03 -14.64
C ASN A 86 -3.78 0.89 -15.51
N LYS A 87 -3.85 2.21 -15.38
CA LYS A 87 -3.04 3.17 -16.12
C LYS A 87 -1.93 3.72 -15.25
N LEU A 88 -0.69 3.32 -15.53
CA LEU A 88 0.48 3.69 -14.73
C LEU A 88 0.68 5.20 -14.63
N ASP A 89 0.65 5.92 -15.75
CA ASP A 89 0.83 7.37 -15.78
C ASP A 89 -0.18 8.10 -14.90
N LEU A 90 -1.43 7.70 -14.97
CA LEU A 90 -2.51 8.28 -14.18
C LEU A 90 -2.28 8.07 -12.68
N VAL A 91 -1.91 6.85 -12.29
CA VAL A 91 -1.65 6.49 -10.90
C VAL A 91 -0.49 7.32 -10.34
N ILE A 92 0.61 7.39 -11.06
CA ILE A 92 1.79 8.15 -10.63
C ILE A 92 1.47 9.64 -10.52
N LYS A 93 0.87 10.25 -11.54
CA LYS A 93 0.54 11.67 -11.55
C LYS A 93 -0.37 12.07 -10.41
N LYS A 94 -1.43 11.29 -10.17
CA LYS A 94 -2.36 11.56 -9.06
C LYS A 94 -1.68 11.42 -7.69
N SER A 95 -0.82 10.44 -7.54
CA SER A 95 -0.09 10.23 -6.28
C SER A 95 0.93 11.35 -6.02
N LEU A 96 1.61 11.82 -7.06
CA LEU A 96 2.56 12.92 -6.95
C LEU A 96 1.89 14.24 -6.56
N SER A 97 0.63 14.46 -6.93
CA SER A 97 -0.09 15.70 -6.62
C SER A 97 -0.25 15.94 -5.12
N ASP A 98 -0.20 14.88 -4.31
CA ASP A 98 -0.30 14.98 -2.84
C ASP A 98 1.06 15.22 -2.17
N LEU A 99 2.15 15.24 -2.94
CA LEU A 99 3.50 15.44 -2.42
C LEU A 99 4.01 16.86 -2.72
N PRO A 100 4.75 17.46 -1.79
CA PRO A 100 5.46 18.70 -2.09
C PRO A 100 6.50 18.45 -3.17
N LYS A 101 6.71 19.44 -4.04
CA LYS A 101 7.75 19.38 -5.07
C LYS A 101 9.13 19.26 -4.43
N GLY A 102 9.99 18.51 -5.07
CA GLY A 102 11.36 18.32 -4.64
C GLY A 102 11.79 16.86 -4.63
N PHE A 103 12.53 16.48 -3.61
CA PHE A 103 13.07 15.13 -3.49
C PHE A 103 12.06 14.18 -2.83
N ILE A 104 11.83 13.05 -3.48
CA ILE A 104 10.99 11.97 -2.96
C ILE A 104 11.71 10.63 -3.06
N LYS A 105 11.31 9.69 -2.23
CA LYS A 105 11.74 8.30 -2.31
C LYS A 105 10.72 7.49 -3.10
N LEU A 106 11.19 6.64 -3.99
CA LEU A 106 10.35 5.70 -4.72
C LEU A 106 10.50 4.30 -4.12
N ILE A 107 9.38 3.70 -3.78
CA ILE A 107 9.30 2.31 -3.30
C ILE A 107 8.38 1.54 -4.26
N VAL A 108 8.91 0.53 -4.94
CA VAL A 108 8.18 -0.23 -5.96
C VAL A 108 8.14 -1.70 -5.61
N HIS A 109 6.94 -2.25 -5.56
CA HIS A 109 6.69 -3.68 -5.36
C HIS A 109 5.61 -4.15 -6.33
N LEU A 110 5.99 -4.36 -7.58
CA LEU A 110 5.09 -4.88 -8.61
C LEU A 110 5.08 -6.41 -8.58
N ARG A 111 3.91 -6.97 -8.85
CA ARG A 111 3.65 -8.41 -8.94
C ARG A 111 3.18 -8.76 -10.34
N GLU A 112 3.32 -10.03 -10.72
CA GLU A 112 2.79 -10.51 -11.99
C GLU A 112 1.26 -10.30 -12.07
N PRO A 113 0.69 -9.93 -13.25
CA PRO A 113 1.37 -9.83 -14.55
C PRO A 113 2.07 -8.49 -14.82
N LEU A 114 1.85 -7.44 -14.01
CA LEU A 114 2.37 -6.10 -14.30
C LEU A 114 3.89 -5.98 -14.13
N LYS A 115 4.49 -6.78 -13.27
CA LYS A 115 5.93 -6.77 -13.03
C LYS A 115 6.76 -6.96 -14.30
N GLU A 116 6.32 -7.82 -15.22
CA GLU A 116 7.01 -8.09 -16.48
C GLU A 116 6.80 -6.99 -17.53
N LYS A 117 5.74 -6.19 -17.38
CA LYS A 117 5.34 -5.18 -18.38
C LYS A 117 5.97 -3.81 -18.14
N VAL A 118 6.48 -3.54 -16.95
CA VAL A 118 6.95 -2.22 -16.55
C VAL A 118 8.34 -2.32 -15.91
N LYS A 119 9.26 -1.49 -16.39
CA LYS A 119 10.58 -1.34 -15.81
C LYS A 119 10.57 -0.20 -14.77
N GLU A 120 11.38 -0.35 -13.73
CA GLU A 120 11.53 0.71 -12.71
C GLU A 120 12.03 2.02 -13.32
N GLU A 121 12.84 1.94 -14.38
CA GLU A 121 13.30 3.11 -15.15
C GLU A 121 12.15 3.90 -15.75
N ASP A 122 11.12 3.22 -16.28
CA ASP A 122 9.93 3.88 -16.85
C ASP A 122 9.19 4.66 -15.77
N ILE A 123 9.05 4.07 -14.59
CA ILE A 123 8.42 4.73 -13.42
C ILE A 123 9.21 5.96 -13.01
N SER A 124 10.52 5.82 -12.89
CA SER A 124 11.43 6.91 -12.54
C SER A 124 11.34 8.07 -13.52
N ASN A 125 11.28 7.78 -14.81
CA ASN A 125 11.16 8.80 -15.87
C ASN A 125 9.85 9.57 -15.77
N ILE A 126 8.73 8.91 -15.47
CA ILE A 126 7.45 9.58 -15.26
C ILE A 126 7.53 10.56 -14.08
N ILE A 127 8.16 10.14 -12.99
CA ILE A 127 8.33 10.98 -11.78
C ILE A 127 9.19 12.20 -12.09
N ILE A 128 10.32 12.00 -12.75
CA ILE A 128 11.25 13.07 -13.13
C ILE A 128 10.59 14.05 -14.10
N ASN A 129 9.85 13.55 -15.07
CA ASN A 129 9.13 14.38 -16.05
C ASN A 129 8.01 15.22 -15.42
N ASN A 130 7.55 14.84 -14.23
CA ASN A 130 6.57 15.60 -13.45
C ASN A 130 7.21 16.59 -12.47
N GLY A 131 8.53 16.79 -12.54
CA GLY A 131 9.24 17.82 -11.79
C GLY A 131 9.74 17.41 -10.41
N TYR A 132 9.83 16.11 -10.14
CA TYR A 132 10.35 15.55 -8.90
C TYR A 132 11.75 14.99 -9.10
N LYS A 133 12.50 14.89 -8.01
CA LYS A 133 13.83 14.27 -7.99
C LYS A 133 13.79 13.06 -7.05
N LEU A 134 14.45 11.98 -7.44
CA LEU A 134 14.50 10.75 -6.66
C LEU A 134 15.71 10.72 -5.74
N THR A 135 15.50 10.35 -4.49
CA THR A 135 16.56 10.12 -3.50
C THR A 135 16.14 9.06 -2.50
N LYS A 136 17.09 8.30 -1.99
CA LYS A 136 16.83 7.31 -0.93
C LYS A 136 16.70 7.93 0.46
N LYS A 137 17.00 9.22 0.61
CA LYS A 137 17.08 9.92 1.90
C LYS A 137 15.82 10.71 2.25
N SER A 138 14.88 10.89 1.34
CA SER A 138 13.66 11.66 1.61
C SER A 138 12.73 10.93 2.57
N ASN A 139 12.08 11.70 3.45
CA ASN A 139 10.98 11.21 4.27
C ASN A 139 9.66 11.12 3.50
N TYR A 140 9.52 11.87 2.40
CA TYR A 140 8.39 11.77 1.48
C TYR A 140 8.60 10.64 0.50
N ALA A 141 7.58 9.82 0.33
CA ALA A 141 7.65 8.67 -0.55
C ALA A 141 6.42 8.54 -1.43
N LEU A 142 6.66 8.02 -2.63
CA LEU A 142 5.66 7.41 -3.48
C LEU A 142 5.86 5.90 -3.37
N VAL A 143 4.82 5.19 -2.95
CA VAL A 143 4.81 3.73 -2.95
C VAL A 143 3.92 3.26 -4.08
N LEU A 144 4.47 2.40 -4.93
CA LEU A 144 3.76 1.78 -6.04
C LEU A 144 3.77 0.27 -5.84
N GLU A 145 2.59 -0.29 -5.76
CA GLU A 145 2.33 -1.72 -5.66
C GLU A 145 1.47 -2.17 -6.84
N SER A 146 1.29 -3.46 -7.01
CA SER A 146 0.30 -3.97 -7.96
C SER A 146 -0.46 -5.15 -7.38
N ILE A 147 -1.73 -5.24 -7.74
CA ILE A 147 -2.59 -6.38 -7.48
C ILE A 147 -3.30 -6.72 -8.78
N GLU A 148 -2.97 -7.89 -9.34
CA GLU A 148 -3.46 -8.33 -10.65
C GLU A 148 -3.18 -7.29 -11.74
N GLU A 149 -4.21 -6.77 -12.39
CA GLU A 149 -4.10 -5.82 -13.49
C GLU A 149 -4.08 -4.34 -13.03
N ASN A 150 -4.12 -4.09 -11.71
CA ASN A 150 -4.20 -2.74 -11.19
C ASN A 150 -2.92 -2.32 -10.49
N TYR A 151 -2.49 -1.09 -10.75
CA TYR A 151 -1.50 -0.38 -9.95
C TYR A 151 -2.18 0.24 -8.74
N ILE A 152 -1.54 0.12 -7.60
CA ILE A 152 -1.96 0.69 -6.33
C ILE A 152 -0.87 1.63 -5.86
N SER A 153 -1.25 2.82 -5.44
CA SER A 153 -0.29 3.77 -4.93
C SER A 153 -0.74 4.46 -3.65
N ALA A 154 0.25 4.83 -2.88
CA ALA A 154 0.14 5.73 -1.75
C ALA A 154 1.30 6.71 -1.78
N SER A 155 1.07 7.89 -1.25
CA SER A 155 2.09 8.92 -1.13
C SER A 155 1.95 9.66 0.19
N GLY A 156 3.06 10.08 0.75
CA GLY A 156 3.09 10.78 2.02
C GLY A 156 4.41 10.63 2.73
N ILE A 157 4.37 10.71 4.05
CA ILE A 157 5.53 10.55 4.91
C ILE A 157 5.68 9.07 5.29
N ILE A 158 6.90 8.55 5.18
CA ILE A 158 7.20 7.18 5.63
C ILE A 158 7.15 7.15 7.15
N ARG A 159 6.37 6.21 7.69
CA ARG A 159 6.19 6.00 9.12
C ARG A 159 6.45 4.55 9.48
N LYS A 160 6.89 4.30 10.68
CA LYS A 160 7.08 2.95 11.18
C LYS A 160 5.80 2.42 11.80
N CYS A 161 5.55 1.13 11.62
CA CYS A 161 4.49 0.35 12.26
C CYS A 161 5.04 -0.91 12.97
N GLY A 162 6.35 -0.99 13.14
CA GLY A 162 7.06 -2.06 13.81
C GLY A 162 8.54 -2.07 13.45
N PRO A 163 9.34 -2.99 14.01
CA PRO A 163 10.78 -3.06 13.73
C PRO A 163 11.11 -3.21 12.24
N SER A 164 10.28 -3.95 11.52
CA SER A 164 10.43 -4.19 10.07
C SER A 164 9.19 -3.73 9.28
N CYS A 165 8.32 -2.97 9.90
CA CYS A 165 7.04 -2.54 9.31
C CYS A 165 7.10 -1.06 8.95
N ILE A 166 6.70 -0.74 7.72
CA ILE A 166 6.52 0.64 7.27
C ILE A 166 5.11 0.86 6.73
N THR A 167 4.66 2.09 6.83
CA THR A 167 3.46 2.62 6.17
C THR A 167 3.74 4.02 5.67
N VAL A 168 2.82 4.55 4.86
CA VAL A 168 2.95 5.87 4.23
C VAL A 168 1.63 6.62 4.30
N TYR A 169 1.64 7.76 4.92
CA TYR A 169 0.48 8.67 4.90
C TYR A 169 0.82 10.10 5.30
#